data_2b099f9ea18352ba9b4dd6cd93c623b8
#
_entry.id   2b099f9ea18352ba9b4dd6cd93c623b8
#
_cell.length_a   1.000
_cell.length_b   1.000
_cell.length_c   1.000
_cell.angle_alpha   90.00
_cell.angle_beta   90.00
_cell.angle_gamma   90.00
#
_symmetry.space_group_name_H-M   'P 1'
#
loop_
_entity.id
_entity.type
_entity.pdbx_description
1 polymer ?
#
loop_
_entity_poly.entity_id
_entity_poly.type
_entity_poly.pdbx_seq_one_letter_code
_entity_poly.pdbx_strand_id
1 'polypeptide(L)'
;EISACLVGSEMCIRDSNEDLTYAHVGRDISCNLGSLNIAKAMDGGLGHTVETAIRALTSVAEHTSINAVPSIRRANEEGHAIGLGQMNLHGFLAREGIQYGSEEGLDFTDMYFMTVAYHAYRASHALAVEHGRTFASFATSDYAKPAGQGNYFDKYTDGRRSLTPRTERVRALFEQYGIAIPTAADWEALRDAILKDGIYNQNLQAVPPTGSISYINHSTSSIHPIASKIEIRKEGKIGRVY
;
A
#
# COMPACT_ATOMS: atom_id res chain seq x y z
N GLU A 1 10.35 14.35 -0.91
CA GLU A 1 8.91 14.54 -0.71
C GLU A 1 8.06 13.38 -1.26
N ILE A 2 8.38 12.75 -2.40
CA ILE A 2 7.81 11.44 -2.79
C ILE A 2 8.09 10.41 -1.68
N SER A 3 9.27 10.48 -1.10
CA SER A 3 9.63 9.78 0.14
C SER A 3 8.68 10.10 1.29
N ALA A 4 8.15 11.31 1.43
CA ALA A 4 7.25 11.67 2.52
C ALA A 4 5.82 11.12 2.34
N CYS A 5 5.33 10.96 1.11
CA CYS A 5 4.08 10.25 0.83
C CYS A 5 4.19 8.75 1.09
N LEU A 6 5.41 8.22 0.95
CA LEU A 6 5.75 6.83 1.25
C LEU A 6 6.12 6.62 2.72
N VAL A 7 6.69 7.65 3.36
CA VAL A 7 7.14 7.71 4.76
C VAL A 7 5.98 7.88 5.76
N GLY A 8 4.80 8.24 5.30
CA GLY A 8 3.59 7.99 6.09
C GLY A 8 3.42 6.50 6.44
N SER A 9 4.19 5.66 5.83
CA SER A 9 4.38 4.27 6.15
C SER A 9 5.87 3.97 6.32
N GLU A 10 6.50 4.45 7.38
CA GLU A 10 7.80 3.89 7.79
C GLU A 10 7.74 2.36 7.84
N MET A 11 6.55 1.81 8.08
CA MET A 11 6.25 0.41 7.96
C MET A 11 6.43 -0.13 6.53
N CYS A 12 6.00 0.58 5.46
CA CYS A 12 6.15 0.08 4.09
C CYS A 12 7.59 0.06 3.57
N ILE A 13 8.43 1.00 3.99
CA ILE A 13 9.85 0.99 3.64
C ILE A 13 10.56 -0.15 4.37
N ARG A 14 10.15 -0.46 5.58
CA ARG A 14 10.70 -1.55 6.37
C ARG A 14 10.20 -2.91 5.91
N ASP A 15 8.99 -2.99 5.37
CA ASP A 15 8.41 -4.23 4.87
C ASP A 15 9.04 -4.72 3.56
N SER A 16 9.65 -3.84 2.77
CA SER A 16 10.43 -4.25 1.61
C SER A 16 11.83 -4.74 1.97
N ASN A 17 12.25 -4.55 3.21
CA ASN A 17 13.48 -5.07 3.79
C ASN A 17 13.11 -6.17 4.78
N GLU A 18 13.22 -7.38 4.37
CA GLU A 18 12.67 -8.59 4.97
C GLU A 18 13.11 -8.93 6.40
N ASP A 19 14.01 -8.17 7.01
CA ASP A 19 14.66 -8.65 8.25
C ASP A 19 14.60 -7.70 9.45
N LEU A 20 13.84 -6.61 9.40
CA LEU A 20 14.40 -5.51 10.14
C LEU A 20 13.71 -5.02 11.39
N THR A 21 12.59 -5.55 11.78
CA THR A 21 11.86 -4.81 12.79
C THR A 21 11.46 -5.56 14.05
N TYR A 22 11.80 -6.83 14.14
CA TYR A 22 11.32 -7.57 15.29
C TYR A 22 12.41 -8.02 16.23
N ALA A 23 12.49 -7.26 17.32
CA ALA A 23 13.15 -7.67 18.54
C ALA A 23 12.42 -8.83 19.29
N HIS A 24 11.46 -9.48 18.65
CA HIS A 24 10.75 -10.60 19.25
C HIS A 24 11.39 -11.92 18.85
N VAL A 25 12.11 -12.50 19.77
CA VAL A 25 12.68 -13.84 19.61
C VAL A 25 11.60 -14.84 19.21
N GLY A 26 11.80 -15.50 18.08
CA GLY A 26 10.88 -16.54 17.57
C GLY A 26 9.74 -16.05 16.67
N ARG A 27 9.85 -14.83 16.14
CA ARG A 27 9.00 -14.30 15.08
C ARG A 27 9.87 -13.74 13.97
N ASP A 28 9.91 -14.42 12.84
CA ASP A 28 10.60 -13.95 11.64
C ASP A 28 9.57 -13.60 10.58
N ILE A 29 9.70 -12.43 9.96
CA ILE A 29 8.71 -11.93 9.00
C ILE A 29 8.79 -12.74 7.70
N SER A 30 7.62 -13.09 7.16
CA SER A 30 7.45 -13.48 5.76
C SER A 30 6.78 -12.34 4.98
N CYS A 31 7.16 -12.18 3.73
CA CYS A 31 6.65 -11.12 2.87
C CYS A 31 5.67 -11.70 1.84
N ASN A 32 4.37 -11.52 2.07
CA ASN A 32 3.33 -11.84 1.11
C ASN A 32 3.06 -10.62 0.24
N LEU A 33 3.78 -10.51 -0.88
CA LEU A 33 3.74 -9.34 -1.76
C LEU A 33 2.78 -9.52 -2.93
N GLY A 34 2.07 -8.45 -3.26
CA GLY A 34 1.36 -8.27 -4.51
C GLY A 34 1.48 -6.83 -4.98
N SER A 35 1.28 -6.56 -6.27
CA SER A 35 1.37 -5.19 -6.77
C SER A 35 0.28 -4.90 -7.80
N LEU A 36 -0.35 -3.75 -7.66
CA LEU A 36 -1.33 -3.24 -8.61
C LEU A 36 -0.64 -2.39 -9.69
N ASN A 37 -1.07 -2.56 -10.93
CA ASN A 37 -0.73 -1.62 -12.00
C ASN A 37 -1.63 -0.39 -11.86
N ILE A 38 -1.05 0.76 -11.56
CA ILE A 38 -1.78 2.02 -11.29
C ILE A 38 -2.75 2.35 -12.42
N ALA A 39 -2.31 2.24 -13.69
CA ALA A 39 -3.18 2.52 -14.84
C ALA A 39 -4.42 1.60 -14.85
N LYS A 40 -4.24 0.31 -14.59
CA LYS A 40 -5.34 -0.65 -14.55
C LYS A 40 -6.25 -0.47 -13.35
N ALA A 41 -5.68 -0.11 -12.20
CA ALA A 41 -6.46 0.17 -10.99
C ALA A 41 -7.33 1.43 -11.15
N MET A 42 -6.80 2.47 -11.80
CA MET A 42 -7.56 3.67 -12.14
C MET A 42 -8.70 3.35 -13.12
N ASP A 43 -8.43 2.58 -14.18
CA ASP A 43 -9.43 2.19 -15.18
C ASP A 43 -10.53 1.27 -14.60
N GLY A 44 -10.18 0.42 -13.63
CA GLY A 44 -11.04 -0.66 -13.13
C GLY A 44 -11.79 -0.39 -11.81
N GLY A 45 -11.69 0.81 -11.27
CA GLY A 45 -12.29 1.16 -9.97
C GLY A 45 -11.35 0.86 -8.81
N LEU A 46 -10.58 1.87 -8.43
CA LEU A 46 -9.48 1.76 -7.47
C LEU A 46 -9.88 1.12 -6.14
N GLY A 47 -10.97 1.57 -5.53
CA GLY A 47 -11.39 1.09 -4.21
C GLY A 47 -11.65 -0.40 -4.19
N HIS A 48 -12.47 -0.89 -5.11
CA HIS A 48 -12.79 -2.32 -5.23
C HIS A 48 -11.55 -3.16 -5.52
N THR A 49 -10.67 -2.67 -6.41
CA THR A 49 -9.42 -3.35 -6.76
C THR A 49 -8.50 -3.51 -5.55
N VAL A 50 -8.32 -2.45 -4.76
CA VAL A 50 -7.50 -2.48 -3.54
C VAL A 50 -8.08 -3.45 -2.51
N GLU A 51 -9.38 -3.37 -2.23
CA GLU A 51 -10.02 -4.24 -1.23
C GLU A 51 -9.95 -5.72 -1.62
N THR A 52 -10.16 -6.02 -2.91
CA THR A 52 -10.01 -7.37 -3.43
C THR A 52 -8.57 -7.87 -3.30
N ALA A 53 -7.58 -7.03 -3.59
CA ALA A 53 -6.17 -7.37 -3.47
C ALA A 53 -5.76 -7.64 -2.01
N ILE A 54 -6.22 -6.83 -1.06
CA ILE A 54 -5.98 -7.05 0.37
C ILE A 54 -6.56 -8.39 0.81
N ARG A 55 -7.80 -8.71 0.44
CA ARG A 55 -8.43 -10.00 0.75
C ARG A 55 -7.68 -11.18 0.12
N ALA A 56 -7.27 -11.05 -1.14
CA ALA A 56 -6.52 -12.10 -1.83
C ALA A 56 -5.15 -12.36 -1.18
N LEU A 57 -4.39 -11.31 -0.86
CA LEU A 57 -3.11 -11.45 -0.17
C LEU A 57 -3.26 -12.03 1.24
N THR A 58 -4.29 -11.61 1.98
CA THR A 58 -4.60 -12.16 3.29
C THR A 58 -4.91 -13.65 3.19
N SER A 59 -5.71 -14.06 2.22
CA SER A 59 -6.00 -15.47 1.96
C SER A 59 -4.73 -16.28 1.64
N VAL A 60 -3.81 -15.72 0.85
CA VAL A 60 -2.50 -16.34 0.61
C VAL A 60 -1.72 -16.51 1.90
N ALA A 61 -1.66 -15.48 2.74
CA ALA A 61 -0.97 -15.53 4.02
C ALA A 61 -1.56 -16.62 4.94
N GLU A 62 -2.88 -16.72 5.02
CA GLU A 62 -3.58 -17.71 5.87
C GLU A 62 -3.40 -19.15 5.39
N HIS A 63 -3.38 -19.38 4.08
CA HIS A 63 -3.23 -20.70 3.49
C HIS A 63 -1.75 -21.13 3.30
N THR A 64 -0.81 -20.23 3.56
CA THR A 64 0.62 -20.54 3.49
C THR A 64 1.06 -21.24 4.78
N SER A 65 1.35 -22.54 4.68
CA SER A 65 1.85 -23.34 5.81
C SER A 65 3.37 -23.50 5.72
N ILE A 66 4.10 -22.81 6.62
CA ILE A 66 5.56 -22.87 6.67
C ILE A 66 5.98 -23.70 7.89
N ASN A 67 5.69 -24.99 7.86
CA ASN A 67 5.95 -25.89 8.99
C ASN A 67 7.45 -26.11 9.26
N ALA A 68 8.29 -25.97 8.24
CA ALA A 68 9.74 -26.15 8.36
C ALA A 68 10.43 -25.00 9.14
N VAL A 69 9.78 -23.83 9.24
CA VAL A 69 10.33 -22.66 9.94
C VAL A 69 9.27 -22.10 10.91
N PRO A 70 9.24 -22.62 12.14
CA PRO A 70 8.19 -22.29 13.11
C PRO A 70 8.09 -20.80 13.48
N SER A 71 9.21 -20.05 13.43
CA SER A 71 9.23 -18.62 13.70
C SER A 71 8.49 -17.81 12.63
N ILE A 72 8.66 -18.16 11.35
CA ILE A 72 7.94 -17.52 10.23
C ILE A 72 6.46 -17.89 10.32
N ARG A 73 6.13 -19.16 10.57
CA ARG A 73 4.74 -19.58 10.74
C ARG A 73 4.05 -18.76 11.83
N ARG A 74 4.67 -18.63 13.01
CA ARG A 74 4.11 -17.86 14.12
C ARG A 74 3.90 -16.39 13.75
N ALA A 75 4.87 -15.75 13.11
CA ALA A 75 4.76 -14.37 12.67
C ALA A 75 3.60 -14.17 11.69
N ASN A 76 3.41 -15.12 10.77
CA ASN A 76 2.32 -15.10 9.80
C ASN A 76 0.95 -15.29 10.46
N GLU A 77 0.83 -16.27 11.39
CA GLU A 77 -0.40 -16.57 12.12
C GLU A 77 -0.82 -15.46 13.09
N GLU A 78 0.13 -14.75 13.68
CA GLU A 78 -0.13 -13.69 14.65
C GLU A 78 -0.26 -12.30 14.02
N GLY A 79 0.45 -12.05 12.93
CA GLY A 79 0.51 -10.74 12.29
C GLY A 79 -0.33 -10.60 11.03
N HIS A 80 -0.56 -11.69 10.29
CA HIS A 80 -1.21 -11.69 8.97
C HIS A 80 -0.64 -10.61 8.05
N ALA A 81 0.69 -10.39 8.11
CA ALA A 81 1.36 -9.31 7.41
C ALA A 81 1.33 -9.53 5.89
N ILE A 82 0.93 -8.52 5.16
CA ILE A 82 0.90 -8.48 3.71
C ILE A 82 1.53 -7.18 3.21
N GLY A 83 1.96 -7.16 1.96
CA GLY A 83 2.53 -5.98 1.33
C GLY A 83 1.89 -5.73 -0.05
N LEU A 84 0.83 -4.93 -0.10
CA LEU A 84 0.24 -4.48 -1.36
C LEU A 84 1.05 -3.31 -1.91
N GLY A 85 1.77 -3.57 -2.99
CA GLY A 85 2.55 -2.57 -3.72
C GLY A 85 1.85 -2.00 -4.94
N GLN A 86 2.56 -1.06 -5.57
CA GLN A 86 2.11 -0.40 -6.78
C GLN A 86 3.22 -0.44 -7.84
N MET A 87 2.84 -0.50 -9.10
CA MET A 87 3.74 -0.36 -10.24
C MET A 87 3.14 0.54 -11.31
N ASN A 88 3.96 0.98 -12.24
CA ASN A 88 3.53 1.81 -13.37
C ASN A 88 3.21 3.27 -13.03
N LEU A 89 3.78 3.83 -11.96
CA LEU A 89 3.55 5.24 -11.64
C LEU A 89 4.02 6.16 -12.79
N HIS A 90 5.26 5.96 -13.25
CA HIS A 90 5.78 6.76 -14.36
C HIS A 90 4.96 6.56 -15.64
N GLY A 91 4.63 5.32 -16.00
CA GLY A 91 3.84 5.03 -17.21
C GLY A 91 2.44 5.62 -17.15
N PHE A 92 1.80 5.59 -15.99
CA PHE A 92 0.51 6.26 -15.80
C PHE A 92 0.61 7.77 -15.95
N LEU A 93 1.54 8.42 -15.28
CA LEU A 93 1.74 9.86 -15.39
C LEU A 93 2.04 10.29 -16.83
N ALA A 94 2.90 9.51 -17.54
CA ALA A 94 3.19 9.76 -18.94
C ALA A 94 1.95 9.60 -19.84
N ARG A 95 1.09 8.61 -19.58
CA ARG A 95 -0.19 8.41 -20.28
C ARG A 95 -1.09 9.63 -20.13
N GLU A 96 -1.14 10.19 -18.94
CA GLU A 96 -1.96 11.37 -18.62
C GLU A 96 -1.29 12.70 -19.01
N GLY A 97 -0.10 12.69 -19.60
CA GLY A 97 0.64 13.88 -19.97
C GLY A 97 1.16 14.68 -18.78
N ILE A 98 1.35 14.02 -17.62
CA ILE A 98 1.87 14.62 -16.39
C ILE A 98 3.36 14.30 -16.26
N GLN A 99 4.19 15.33 -16.07
CA GLN A 99 5.62 15.11 -15.90
C GLN A 99 5.90 14.49 -14.53
N TYR A 100 6.71 13.43 -14.50
CA TYR A 100 7.18 12.84 -13.26
C TYR A 100 7.99 13.86 -12.42
N GLY A 101 7.63 13.99 -11.15
CA GLY A 101 8.26 14.95 -10.23
C GLY A 101 7.75 16.40 -10.35
N SER A 102 6.82 16.69 -11.27
CA SER A 102 6.11 17.97 -11.30
C SER A 102 5.16 18.12 -10.11
N GLU A 103 4.66 19.34 -9.88
CA GLU A 103 3.65 19.58 -8.86
C GLU A 103 2.40 18.70 -9.05
N GLU A 104 1.92 18.58 -10.27
CA GLU A 104 0.79 17.70 -10.62
C GLU A 104 1.12 16.22 -10.37
N GLY A 105 2.34 15.79 -10.72
CA GLY A 105 2.79 14.42 -10.48
C GLY A 105 2.89 14.07 -8.99
N LEU A 106 3.37 15.00 -8.18
CA LEU A 106 3.43 14.86 -6.72
C LEU A 106 2.03 14.87 -6.10
N ASP A 107 1.17 15.76 -6.56
CA ASP A 107 -0.21 15.87 -6.11
C ASP A 107 -1.01 14.59 -6.43
N PHE A 108 -0.91 14.09 -7.67
CA PHE A 108 -1.51 12.80 -8.05
C PHE A 108 -1.01 11.68 -7.14
N THR A 109 0.29 11.58 -6.94
CA THR A 109 0.90 10.52 -6.13
C THR A 109 0.38 10.56 -4.70
N ASP A 110 0.30 11.76 -4.11
CA ASP A 110 -0.22 11.96 -2.77
C ASP A 110 -1.68 11.50 -2.63
N MET A 111 -2.55 11.95 -3.53
CA MET A 111 -3.97 11.57 -3.53
C MET A 111 -4.19 10.10 -3.83
N TYR A 112 -3.45 9.53 -4.77
CA TYR A 112 -3.55 8.12 -5.13
C TYR A 112 -3.21 7.21 -3.96
N PHE A 113 -2.02 7.39 -3.35
CA PHE A 113 -1.57 6.54 -2.25
C PHE A 113 -2.40 6.73 -0.98
N MET A 114 -2.90 7.93 -0.72
CA MET A 114 -3.85 8.17 0.36
C MET A 114 -5.15 7.39 0.16
N THR A 115 -5.68 7.39 -1.06
CA THR A 115 -6.90 6.64 -1.41
C THR A 115 -6.69 5.12 -1.31
N VAL A 116 -5.53 4.63 -1.80
CA VAL A 116 -5.14 3.22 -1.63
C VAL A 116 -5.07 2.84 -0.15
N ALA A 117 -4.43 3.68 0.67
CA ALA A 117 -4.32 3.44 2.11
C ALA A 117 -5.69 3.33 2.78
N TYR A 118 -6.61 4.25 2.47
CA TYR A 118 -7.96 4.22 3.00
C TYR A 118 -8.67 2.88 2.71
N HIS A 119 -8.68 2.46 1.46
CA HIS A 119 -9.33 1.20 1.06
C HIS A 119 -8.62 -0.02 1.64
N ALA A 120 -7.29 0.01 1.78
CA ALA A 120 -6.54 -1.07 2.41
C ALA A 120 -6.91 -1.23 3.89
N TYR A 121 -6.95 -0.14 4.66
CA TYR A 121 -7.36 -0.18 6.07
C TYR A 121 -8.82 -0.57 6.23
N ARG A 122 -9.70 -0.09 5.36
CA ARG A 122 -11.11 -0.47 5.35
C ARG A 122 -11.29 -1.97 5.12
N ALA A 123 -10.57 -2.55 4.17
CA ALA A 123 -10.60 -3.99 3.92
C ALA A 123 -10.06 -4.81 5.10
N SER A 124 -8.96 -4.38 5.71
CA SER A 124 -8.40 -5.05 6.88
C SER A 124 -9.28 -4.95 8.12
N HIS A 125 -9.97 -3.82 8.30
CA HIS A 125 -11.00 -3.68 9.33
C HIS A 125 -12.16 -4.65 9.09
N ALA A 126 -12.68 -4.71 7.86
CA ALA A 126 -13.75 -5.64 7.52
C ALA A 126 -13.36 -7.10 7.80
N LEU A 127 -12.12 -7.49 7.47
CA LEU A 127 -11.58 -8.80 7.80
C LEU A 127 -11.51 -9.04 9.32
N ALA A 128 -11.12 -8.04 10.12
CA ALA A 128 -11.10 -8.17 11.57
C ALA A 128 -12.50 -8.44 12.13
N VAL A 129 -13.51 -7.76 11.62
CA VAL A 129 -14.92 -7.98 11.99
C VAL A 129 -15.39 -9.38 11.56
N GLU A 130 -15.10 -9.79 10.31
CA GLU A 130 -15.50 -11.09 9.77
C GLU A 130 -14.88 -12.26 10.56
N HIS A 131 -13.60 -12.15 10.92
CA HIS A 131 -12.88 -13.19 11.67
C HIS A 131 -13.02 -13.08 13.19
N GLY A 132 -13.57 -11.98 13.71
CA GLY A 132 -13.71 -11.72 15.15
C GLY A 132 -12.38 -11.61 15.89
N ARG A 133 -11.30 -11.20 15.19
CA ARG A 133 -9.96 -11.06 15.76
C ARG A 133 -9.12 -10.00 15.03
N THR A 134 -8.11 -9.51 15.71
CA THR A 134 -7.11 -8.58 15.18
C THR A 134 -5.74 -9.26 15.12
N PHE A 135 -4.75 -8.61 14.51
CA PHE A 135 -3.37 -9.06 14.68
C PHE A 135 -2.94 -8.96 16.17
N ALA A 136 -2.05 -9.83 16.60
CA ALA A 136 -1.77 -10.07 18.03
C ALA A 136 -1.29 -8.83 18.81
N SER A 137 -0.54 -7.92 18.17
CA SER A 137 0.00 -6.71 18.82
C SER A 137 -0.89 -5.48 18.64
N PHE A 138 -2.13 -5.62 18.18
CA PHE A 138 -3.02 -4.47 17.88
C PHE A 138 -3.17 -3.53 19.09
N ALA A 139 -3.44 -4.07 20.28
CA ALA A 139 -3.69 -3.28 21.47
C ALA A 139 -2.52 -2.37 21.92
N THR A 140 -1.29 -2.70 21.50
CA THR A 140 -0.08 -1.90 21.80
C THR A 140 0.40 -1.08 20.61
N SER A 141 -0.30 -1.13 19.49
CA SER A 141 0.05 -0.41 18.27
C SER A 141 -0.47 1.03 18.28
N ASP A 142 0.06 1.84 17.36
CA ASP A 142 -0.43 3.21 17.15
C ASP A 142 -1.87 3.24 16.62
N TYR A 143 -2.38 2.15 16.08
CA TYR A 143 -3.77 2.04 15.64
C TYR A 143 -4.77 2.03 16.81
N ALA A 144 -4.35 1.52 17.98
CA ALA A 144 -5.19 1.43 19.17
C ALA A 144 -5.10 2.67 20.08
N LYS A 145 -4.22 3.63 19.79
CA LYS A 145 -4.12 4.87 20.58
C LYS A 145 -5.39 5.72 20.41
N PRO A 146 -5.80 6.46 21.46
CA PRO A 146 -6.90 7.40 21.31
C PRO A 146 -6.62 8.48 20.26
N ALA A 147 -7.68 8.99 19.64
CA ALA A 147 -7.60 10.09 18.68
C ALA A 147 -6.91 11.31 19.31
N GLY A 148 -6.01 11.95 18.56
CA GLY A 148 -5.23 13.11 19.02
C GLY A 148 -4.11 12.80 20.02
N GLN A 149 -3.88 11.52 20.34
CA GLN A 149 -2.83 11.08 21.25
C GLN A 149 -1.76 10.22 20.55
N GLY A 150 -1.48 10.53 19.29
CA GLY A 150 -0.54 9.78 18.47
C GLY A 150 -1.16 8.54 17.82
N ASN A 151 -2.47 8.57 17.58
CA ASN A 151 -3.13 7.56 16.76
C ASN A 151 -2.60 7.63 15.34
N TYR A 152 -2.43 6.48 14.70
CA TYR A 152 -1.89 6.39 13.34
C TYR A 152 -2.66 7.24 12.32
N PHE A 153 -3.97 7.38 12.50
CA PHE A 153 -4.86 8.12 11.59
C PHE A 153 -4.94 9.62 11.88
N ASP A 154 -4.34 10.12 12.96
CA ASP A 154 -4.36 11.56 13.29
C ASP A 154 -3.85 12.42 12.13
N LYS A 155 -2.86 11.93 11.39
CA LYS A 155 -2.32 12.60 10.20
C LYS A 155 -3.33 12.88 9.08
N TYR A 156 -4.46 12.19 9.08
CA TYR A 156 -5.56 12.40 8.13
C TYR A 156 -6.73 13.20 8.71
N THR A 157 -6.75 13.42 10.03
CA THR A 157 -7.88 14.02 10.73
C THR A 157 -7.55 15.30 11.49
N ASP A 158 -6.26 15.62 11.67
CA ASP A 158 -5.80 16.77 12.45
C ASP A 158 -5.65 18.08 11.65
N GLY A 159 -5.99 18.07 10.37
CA GLY A 159 -5.91 19.23 9.48
C GLY A 159 -4.51 19.60 9.01
N ARG A 160 -3.46 18.90 9.43
CA ARG A 160 -2.08 19.18 9.01
C ARG A 160 -1.78 18.76 7.56
N ARG A 161 -2.55 17.82 7.02
CA ARG A 161 -2.43 17.34 5.65
C ARG A 161 -3.65 17.74 4.82
N SER A 162 -3.43 18.20 3.59
CA SER A 162 -4.51 18.34 2.62
C SER A 162 -5.00 16.96 2.18
N LEU A 163 -6.32 16.75 2.22
CA LEU A 163 -6.99 15.54 1.72
C LEU A 163 -7.67 15.80 0.36
N THR A 164 -7.43 16.97 -0.22
CA THR A 164 -7.98 17.34 -1.52
C THR A 164 -6.85 17.65 -2.50
N PRO A 165 -7.02 17.38 -3.79
CA PRO A 165 -6.05 17.74 -4.81
C PRO A 165 -5.72 19.23 -4.77
N ARG A 166 -4.44 19.57 -4.82
CA ARG A 166 -3.94 20.92 -4.86
C ARG A 166 -4.08 21.54 -6.25
N THR A 167 -3.99 20.70 -7.27
CA THR A 167 -4.02 21.08 -8.66
C THR A 167 -5.36 20.75 -9.30
N GLU A 168 -5.83 21.62 -10.20
CA GLU A 168 -7.07 21.40 -10.97
C GLU A 168 -6.97 20.18 -11.87
N ARG A 169 -5.77 19.95 -12.43
CA ARG A 169 -5.50 18.79 -13.29
C ARG A 169 -5.73 17.47 -12.56
N VAL A 170 -5.25 17.33 -11.33
CA VAL A 170 -5.41 16.10 -10.54
C VAL A 170 -6.86 15.95 -10.09
N ARG A 171 -7.55 17.03 -9.72
CA ARG A 171 -8.98 16.97 -9.41
C ARG A 171 -9.79 16.44 -10.59
N ALA A 172 -9.61 17.05 -11.77
CA ALA A 172 -10.29 16.62 -12.99
C ALA A 172 -9.97 15.15 -13.34
N LEU A 173 -8.74 14.70 -13.07
CA LEU A 173 -8.32 13.32 -13.32
C LEU A 173 -9.09 12.32 -12.43
N PHE A 174 -9.21 12.55 -11.14
CA PHE A 174 -9.98 11.68 -10.24
C PHE A 174 -11.47 11.68 -10.60
N GLU A 175 -12.03 12.82 -10.98
CA GLU A 175 -13.39 12.92 -11.49
C GLU A 175 -13.59 12.13 -12.80
N GLN A 176 -12.65 12.26 -13.74
CA GLN A 176 -12.66 11.53 -15.01
C GLN A 176 -12.70 10.01 -14.80
N TYR A 177 -11.96 9.50 -13.82
CA TYR A 177 -11.92 8.07 -13.47
C TYR A 177 -13.05 7.66 -12.50
N GLY A 178 -13.87 8.59 -12.04
CA GLY A 178 -14.96 8.32 -11.11
C GLY A 178 -14.47 7.83 -9.74
N ILE A 179 -13.26 8.24 -9.33
CA ILE A 179 -12.66 7.82 -8.07
C ILE A 179 -12.89 8.88 -7.00
N ALA A 180 -13.62 8.53 -5.97
CA ALA A 180 -13.80 9.38 -4.80
C ALA A 180 -12.55 9.37 -3.92
N ILE A 181 -12.04 10.56 -3.59
CA ILE A 181 -10.94 10.73 -2.64
C ILE A 181 -11.55 10.78 -1.23
N PRO A 182 -11.05 9.99 -0.27
CA PRO A 182 -11.57 9.96 1.09
C PRO A 182 -11.44 11.31 1.79
N THR A 183 -12.54 11.76 2.40
CA THR A 183 -12.61 12.99 3.17
C THR A 183 -12.11 12.81 4.60
N ALA A 184 -11.91 13.89 5.34
CA ALA A 184 -11.59 13.82 6.77
C ALA A 184 -12.67 13.04 7.56
N ALA A 185 -13.95 13.24 7.24
CA ALA A 185 -15.04 12.51 7.87
C ALA A 185 -14.98 11.01 7.60
N ASP A 186 -14.57 10.60 6.37
CA ASP A 186 -14.38 9.19 6.05
C ASP A 186 -13.24 8.57 6.88
N TRP A 187 -12.13 9.30 7.02
CA TRP A 187 -11.00 8.85 7.84
C TRP A 187 -11.34 8.81 9.33
N GLU A 188 -12.11 9.77 9.85
CA GLU A 188 -12.59 9.76 11.23
C GLU A 188 -13.49 8.55 11.49
N ALA A 189 -14.45 8.30 10.62
CA ALA A 189 -15.35 7.15 10.72
C ALA A 189 -14.57 5.83 10.67
N LEU A 190 -13.58 5.71 9.79
CA LEU A 190 -12.72 4.52 9.69
C LEU A 190 -11.85 4.35 10.93
N ARG A 191 -11.23 5.43 11.44
CA ARG A 191 -10.46 5.42 12.70
C ARG A 191 -11.32 4.92 13.86
N ASP A 192 -12.51 5.47 14.01
CA ASP A 192 -13.40 5.12 15.13
C ASP A 192 -13.89 3.66 15.04
N ALA A 193 -14.16 3.18 13.83
CA ALA A 193 -14.44 1.77 13.59
C ALA A 193 -13.24 0.87 13.94
N ILE A 194 -12.04 1.26 13.56
CA ILE A 194 -10.80 0.53 13.88
C ILE A 194 -10.50 0.56 15.39
N LEU A 195 -10.75 1.68 16.07
CA LEU A 195 -10.60 1.74 17.53
C LEU A 195 -11.54 0.77 18.24
N LYS A 196 -12.72 0.54 17.67
CA LYS A 196 -13.73 -0.37 18.24
C LYS A 196 -13.42 -1.83 17.93
N ASP A 197 -13.18 -2.17 16.68
CA ASP A 197 -13.15 -3.55 16.19
C ASP A 197 -11.76 -4.01 15.71
N GLY A 198 -10.80 -3.08 15.58
CA GLY A 198 -9.43 -3.34 15.16
C GLY A 198 -9.21 -3.52 13.65
N ILE A 199 -8.03 -3.96 13.30
CA ILE A 199 -7.65 -4.40 11.96
C ILE A 199 -7.01 -5.79 12.00
N TYR A 200 -7.17 -6.54 10.91
CA TYR A 200 -6.74 -7.92 10.82
C TYR A 200 -5.24 -8.09 10.52
N ASN A 201 -4.73 -7.27 9.60
CA ASN A 201 -3.35 -7.34 9.13
C ASN A 201 -2.48 -6.31 9.85
N GLN A 202 -1.34 -6.74 10.35
CA GLN A 202 -0.35 -5.84 10.97
C GLN A 202 0.24 -4.87 9.95
N ASN A 203 0.57 -5.35 8.76
CA ASN A 203 1.14 -4.61 7.65
C ASN A 203 0.26 -4.80 6.41
N LEU A 204 0.06 -3.76 5.62
CA LEU A 204 -0.87 -3.76 4.48
C LEU A 204 -0.21 -3.37 3.16
N GLN A 205 0.78 -2.48 3.19
CA GLN A 205 1.35 -1.88 2.00
C GLN A 205 2.87 -2.05 1.96
N ALA A 206 3.41 -2.13 0.75
CA ALA A 206 4.84 -2.20 0.49
C ALA A 206 5.21 -1.38 -0.75
N VAL A 207 6.50 -1.11 -0.93
CA VAL A 207 7.05 -0.52 -2.15
C VAL A 207 8.03 -1.51 -2.79
N PRO A 208 7.51 -2.57 -3.43
CA PRO A 208 8.34 -3.59 -4.02
C PRO A 208 8.94 -3.12 -5.35
N PRO A 209 10.09 -3.66 -5.78
CA PRO A 209 10.74 -3.27 -7.03
C PRO A 209 9.96 -3.69 -8.28
N THR A 210 9.09 -4.69 -8.23
CA THR A 210 8.22 -5.20 -9.31
C THR A 210 8.94 -5.48 -10.65
N GLY A 211 10.21 -5.91 -10.57
CA GLY A 211 11.05 -6.06 -11.77
C GLY A 211 10.45 -6.97 -12.83
N SER A 212 10.20 -8.23 -12.52
CA SER A 212 9.70 -9.22 -13.50
C SER A 212 8.23 -9.01 -13.86
N ILE A 213 7.38 -8.69 -12.88
CA ILE A 213 5.93 -8.54 -13.12
C ILE A 213 5.59 -7.31 -13.96
N SER A 214 6.41 -6.26 -13.91
CA SER A 214 6.22 -5.08 -14.75
C SER A 214 6.39 -5.39 -16.23
N TYR A 215 7.31 -6.29 -16.61
CA TYR A 215 7.47 -6.71 -18.00
C TYR A 215 6.26 -7.50 -18.51
N ILE A 216 5.72 -8.40 -17.70
CA ILE A 216 4.52 -9.17 -18.04
C ILE A 216 3.32 -8.22 -18.21
N ASN A 217 3.28 -7.16 -17.43
CA ASN A 217 2.22 -6.15 -17.49
C ASN A 217 2.46 -5.02 -18.51
N HIS A 218 3.56 -5.06 -19.27
CA HIS A 218 3.95 -4.00 -20.21
C HIS A 218 3.90 -2.61 -19.55
N SER A 219 4.54 -2.48 -18.39
CA SER A 219 4.49 -1.29 -17.55
C SER A 219 5.85 -0.91 -16.98
N THR A 220 5.97 0.31 -16.47
CA THR A 220 7.16 0.71 -15.72
C THR A 220 7.19 0.03 -14.35
N SER A 221 8.41 -0.24 -13.86
CA SER A 221 8.60 -0.90 -12.57
C SER A 221 8.31 0.03 -11.40
N SER A 222 7.65 -0.48 -10.38
CA SER A 222 7.41 0.20 -9.11
C SER A 222 6.89 1.64 -9.30
N ILE A 223 7.35 2.54 -8.45
CA ILE A 223 6.97 3.96 -8.44
C ILE A 223 8.09 4.89 -8.94
N HIS A 224 9.26 4.35 -9.25
CA HIS A 224 10.39 5.16 -9.72
C HIS A 224 10.27 5.51 -11.21
N PRO A 225 10.91 6.58 -11.69
CA PRO A 225 10.95 6.92 -13.09
C PRO A 225 11.80 5.92 -13.88
N ILE A 226 11.56 5.81 -15.18
CA ILE A 226 12.44 5.07 -16.08
C ILE A 226 13.81 5.76 -16.14
N ALA A 227 14.87 4.95 -16.16
CA ALA A 227 16.24 5.48 -16.28
C ALA A 227 16.57 5.87 -17.73
N SER A 228 16.01 5.15 -18.71
CA SER A 228 16.18 5.41 -20.14
C SER A 228 14.98 4.88 -20.93
N LYS A 229 14.84 5.33 -22.19
CA LYS A 229 13.81 4.85 -23.11
C LYS A 229 14.02 3.41 -23.58
N ILE A 230 15.25 2.93 -23.48
CA ILE A 230 15.63 1.57 -23.84
C ILE A 230 16.43 1.01 -22.68
N GLU A 231 15.99 -0.10 -22.12
CA GLU A 231 16.66 -0.80 -21.05
C GLU A 231 17.27 -2.10 -21.58
N ILE A 232 18.57 -2.29 -21.35
CA ILE A 232 19.26 -3.54 -21.66
C ILE A 232 19.53 -4.26 -20.36
N ARG A 233 18.88 -5.39 -20.15
CA ARG A 233 19.14 -6.25 -18.99
C ARG A 233 19.90 -7.49 -19.41
N LYS A 234 20.86 -7.88 -18.59
CA LYS A 234 21.55 -9.16 -18.72
C LYS A 234 20.84 -10.18 -17.83
N GLU A 235 20.25 -11.19 -18.45
CA GLU A 235 19.73 -12.35 -17.75
C GLU A 235 20.68 -13.53 -18.03
N GLY A 236 21.60 -13.80 -17.09
CA GLY A 236 22.68 -14.75 -17.29
C GLY A 236 23.63 -14.32 -18.41
N LYS A 237 23.76 -15.13 -19.47
CA LYS A 237 24.60 -14.83 -20.66
C LYS A 237 23.85 -14.11 -21.78
N ILE A 238 22.55 -13.90 -21.64
CA ILE A 238 21.69 -13.32 -22.67
C ILE A 238 21.30 -11.90 -22.28
N GLY A 239 21.56 -10.93 -23.15
CA GLY A 239 21.03 -9.57 -23.03
C GLY A 239 19.64 -9.49 -23.65
N ARG A 240 18.69 -8.91 -22.97
CA ARG A 240 17.36 -8.55 -23.52
C ARG A 240 17.20 -7.04 -23.55
N VAL A 241 16.49 -6.56 -24.58
CA VAL A 241 16.15 -5.15 -24.77
C VAL A 241 14.66 -4.99 -24.47
N TYR A 242 14.34 -4.02 -23.63
CA TYR A 242 12.96 -3.69 -23.24
C TYR A 242 12.65 -2.24 -23.60
#